data_2e25b431aacc3671c493f9d5042461b4
#
_entry.id   2e25b431aacc3671c493f9d5042461b4
#
_cell.length_a   1.000
_cell.length_b   1.000
_cell.length_c   1.000
_cell.angle_alpha   90.00
_cell.angle_beta   90.00
_cell.angle_gamma   90.00
#
_symmetry.space_group_name_H-M   'P 1'
#
loop_
_entity.id
_entity.type
_entity.pdbx_description
1 polymer ?
#
loop_
_entity_poly.entity_id
_entity_poly.type
_entity_poly.pdbx_seq_one_letter_code
_entity_poly.pdbx_strand_id
1 'polypeptide(L)'
;FTVEGRTAFLILPQTTAPGNLIPWVWYAPTLPRLPGKEERWMFDRFLTNGIAIAGIDVGESYGSPKGTATYSALYAELVENRGMSPKACLLARSRGGLMLYNWAVENPESVACIAGMYPVCNLSSYPGLARACGAYDMTEAQLAATLTKHNPIDRLAPLAEAKVPIFHIHGDVDTLVPSDKNSSVVKERYIALGGEMTLEVAAGQGHNMWSGFFQCKS
;
A
#
# COMPACT_ATOMS: atom_id res chain seq x y z
N PHE A 1 11.75 -16.16 -3.05
CA PHE A 1 10.97 -17.04 -3.90
C PHE A 1 10.37 -16.28 -5.08
N THR A 2 9.74 -16.99 -5.99
CA THR A 2 9.10 -16.37 -7.15
C THR A 2 7.61 -16.72 -7.19
N VAL A 3 6.79 -15.77 -7.63
CA VAL A 3 5.36 -15.95 -7.93
C VAL A 3 5.12 -15.40 -9.33
N GLU A 4 4.61 -16.22 -10.25
CA GLU A 4 4.40 -15.87 -11.67
C GLU A 4 5.66 -15.25 -12.32
N GLY A 5 6.85 -15.79 -11.99
CA GLY A 5 8.14 -15.29 -12.48
C GLY A 5 8.62 -13.97 -11.87
N ARG A 6 7.90 -13.41 -10.90
CA ARG A 6 8.26 -12.19 -10.18
C ARG A 6 8.94 -12.51 -8.85
N THR A 7 9.94 -11.73 -8.50
CA THR A 7 10.65 -11.88 -7.23
C THR A 7 9.77 -11.42 -6.07
N ALA A 8 9.55 -12.31 -5.11
CA ALA A 8 8.84 -12.04 -3.87
C ALA A 8 9.72 -12.35 -2.65
N PHE A 9 9.43 -11.71 -1.54
CA PHE A 9 10.05 -12.04 -0.26
C PHE A 9 8.99 -12.30 0.81
N LEU A 10 9.38 -13.12 1.78
CA LEU A 10 8.64 -13.35 3.02
C LEU A 10 9.66 -13.41 4.17
N ILE A 11 9.50 -12.56 5.17
CA ILE A 11 10.30 -12.55 6.37
C ILE A 11 9.40 -13.04 7.51
N LEU A 12 9.74 -14.16 8.09
CA LEU A 12 8.99 -14.77 9.17
C LEU A 12 9.50 -14.29 10.54
N PRO A 13 8.62 -14.12 11.54
CA PRO A 13 9.04 -13.90 12.92
C PRO A 13 9.79 -15.14 13.44
N GLN A 14 10.68 -14.93 14.44
CA GLN A 14 11.48 -16.04 15.01
C GLN A 14 10.63 -17.09 15.72
N THR A 15 9.49 -16.67 16.29
CA THR A 15 8.57 -17.55 17.02
C THR A 15 7.16 -17.37 16.51
N THR A 16 6.52 -18.46 16.16
CA THR A 16 5.09 -18.51 15.82
C THR A 16 4.41 -19.54 16.72
N ALA A 17 3.19 -19.28 17.16
CA ALA A 17 2.43 -20.27 17.91
C ALA A 17 2.06 -21.45 16.99
N PRO A 18 2.36 -22.69 17.36
CA PRO A 18 2.04 -23.86 16.54
C PRO A 18 0.54 -23.92 16.19
N GLY A 19 0.24 -24.13 14.91
CA GLY A 19 -1.14 -24.29 14.42
C GLY A 19 -1.93 -23.01 14.22
N ASN A 20 -1.37 -21.85 14.52
CA ASN A 20 -2.02 -20.56 14.26
C ASN A 20 -1.58 -19.99 12.91
N LEU A 21 -2.52 -19.32 12.21
CA LEU A 21 -2.19 -18.50 11.04
C LEU A 21 -1.34 -17.31 11.46
N ILE A 22 -0.34 -16.98 10.67
CA ILE A 22 0.62 -15.91 10.97
C ILE A 22 0.05 -14.58 10.48
N PRO A 23 -0.15 -13.57 11.35
CA PRO A 23 -0.50 -12.22 10.91
C PRO A 23 0.67 -11.63 10.10
N TRP A 24 0.36 -10.82 9.12
CA TRP A 24 1.39 -10.30 8.24
C TRP A 24 1.12 -8.90 7.71
N VAL A 25 2.21 -8.22 7.40
CA VAL A 25 2.23 -6.92 6.74
C VAL A 25 2.65 -7.11 5.29
N TRP A 26 1.88 -6.53 4.39
CA TRP A 26 2.19 -6.47 2.97
C TRP A 26 2.80 -5.12 2.64
N TYR A 27 4.08 -5.13 2.37
CA TYR A 27 4.84 -3.92 2.04
C TYR A 27 4.84 -3.64 0.53
N ALA A 28 4.60 -2.40 0.14
CA ALA A 28 4.79 -1.90 -1.22
C ALA A 28 5.30 -0.44 -1.24
N PRO A 29 6.11 -0.09 -2.28
CA PRO A 29 6.51 -0.91 -3.42
C PRO A 29 7.70 -1.82 -3.08
N THR A 30 7.70 -3.03 -3.61
CA THR A 30 8.88 -3.89 -3.65
C THR A 30 9.57 -3.65 -4.99
N LEU A 31 10.76 -3.08 -4.96
CA LEU A 31 11.55 -2.67 -6.13
C LEU A 31 13.03 -2.90 -5.81
N PRO A 32 13.94 -2.81 -6.78
CA PRO A 32 15.36 -2.76 -6.47
C PRO A 32 15.65 -1.71 -5.39
N ARG A 33 16.28 -2.13 -4.27
CA ARG A 33 16.58 -1.34 -3.05
C ARG A 33 15.37 -1.01 -2.15
N LEU A 34 14.19 -1.57 -2.38
CA LEU A 34 13.02 -1.44 -1.50
C LEU A 34 12.43 -2.82 -1.18
N PRO A 35 12.18 -3.11 0.12
CA PRO A 35 12.44 -2.27 1.29
C PRO A 35 13.91 -1.95 1.50
N GLY A 36 14.24 -0.80 2.11
CA GLY A 36 15.58 -0.33 2.39
C GLY A 36 15.95 -0.38 3.88
N LYS A 37 17.03 0.33 4.25
CA LYS A 37 17.48 0.41 5.64
C LYS A 37 16.53 1.23 6.53
N GLU A 38 15.75 2.12 5.94
CA GLU A 38 14.81 2.99 6.62
C GLU A 38 13.65 2.19 7.26
N GLU A 39 13.21 1.11 6.60
CA GLU A 39 12.15 0.23 7.09
C GLU A 39 12.60 -0.68 8.23
N ARG A 40 13.90 -0.82 8.48
CA ARG A 40 14.47 -1.82 9.39
C ARG A 40 13.87 -1.76 10.80
N TRP A 41 13.81 -0.57 11.39
CA TRP A 41 13.27 -0.43 12.75
C TRP A 41 11.83 -0.92 12.85
N MET A 42 10.99 -0.55 11.89
CA MET A 42 9.58 -0.94 11.83
C MET A 42 9.44 -2.45 11.57
N PHE A 43 10.23 -3.00 10.67
CA PHE A 43 10.24 -4.44 10.38
C PHE A 43 10.68 -5.26 11.60
N ASP A 44 11.71 -4.83 12.32
CA ASP A 44 12.14 -5.47 13.56
C ASP A 44 11.00 -5.48 14.61
N ARG A 45 10.20 -4.41 14.68
CA ARG A 45 9.04 -4.35 15.57
C ARG A 45 7.93 -5.32 15.16
N PHE A 46 7.61 -5.41 13.89
CA PHE A 46 6.63 -6.40 13.41
C PHE A 46 7.08 -7.82 13.74
N LEU A 47 8.29 -8.17 13.38
CA LEU A 47 8.84 -9.52 13.60
C LEU A 47 8.90 -9.89 15.08
N THR A 48 9.30 -8.95 15.95
CA THR A 48 9.34 -9.16 17.41
C THR A 48 7.94 -9.40 17.99
N ASN A 49 6.90 -8.86 17.34
CA ASN A 49 5.49 -9.07 17.74
C ASN A 49 4.81 -10.22 17.00
N GLY A 50 5.56 -11.11 16.36
CA GLY A 50 5.02 -12.29 15.70
C GLY A 50 4.33 -12.00 14.37
N ILE A 51 4.58 -10.84 13.75
CA ILE A 51 3.98 -10.41 12.48
C ILE A 51 5.00 -10.61 11.36
N ALA A 52 4.64 -11.39 10.34
CA ALA A 52 5.47 -11.59 9.15
C ALA A 52 5.42 -10.36 8.22
N ILE A 53 6.38 -10.26 7.31
CA ILE A 53 6.43 -9.18 6.31
C ILE A 53 6.64 -9.81 4.95
N ALA A 54 5.83 -9.40 3.97
CA ALA A 54 5.93 -9.89 2.60
C ALA A 54 5.82 -8.76 1.57
N GLY A 55 6.32 -9.03 0.39
CA GLY A 55 6.19 -8.15 -0.76
C GLY A 55 6.60 -8.83 -2.05
N ILE A 56 6.22 -8.25 -3.19
CA ILE A 56 6.53 -8.75 -4.51
C ILE A 56 6.87 -7.60 -5.45
N ASP A 57 7.89 -7.80 -6.29
CA ASP A 57 8.27 -6.84 -7.31
C ASP A 57 7.33 -6.93 -8.52
N VAL A 58 6.44 -5.96 -8.65
CA VAL A 58 5.55 -5.78 -9.80
C VAL A 58 6.05 -4.71 -10.78
N GLY A 59 7.30 -4.25 -10.59
CA GLY A 59 7.85 -3.12 -11.33
C GLY A 59 7.10 -1.81 -11.03
N GLU A 60 7.19 -0.87 -11.95
CA GLU A 60 6.45 0.41 -11.86
C GLU A 60 5.01 0.22 -12.40
N SER A 61 4.23 -0.59 -11.69
CA SER A 61 2.86 -0.92 -12.13
C SER A 61 1.87 0.23 -11.92
N TYR A 62 2.17 1.17 -11.01
CA TYR A 62 1.29 2.26 -10.60
C TYR A 62 -0.13 1.82 -10.23
N GLY A 63 -0.30 0.56 -9.80
CA GLY A 63 -1.59 -0.02 -9.45
C GLY A 63 -2.44 -0.45 -10.66
N SER A 64 -1.81 -0.69 -11.81
CA SER A 64 -2.50 -1.21 -12.99
C SER A 64 -3.11 -2.59 -12.78
N PRO A 65 -4.12 -3.00 -13.57
CA PRO A 65 -4.74 -4.33 -13.47
C PRO A 65 -3.74 -5.49 -13.53
N LYS A 66 -2.68 -5.34 -14.33
CA LYS A 66 -1.60 -6.34 -14.40
C LYS A 66 -0.82 -6.43 -13.10
N GLY A 67 -0.55 -5.29 -12.46
CA GLY A 67 0.12 -5.25 -11.14
C GLY A 67 -0.77 -5.84 -10.05
N THR A 68 -2.07 -5.52 -10.03
CA THR A 68 -3.01 -6.06 -9.04
C THR A 68 -3.24 -7.56 -9.23
N ALA A 69 -3.22 -8.09 -10.45
CA ALA A 69 -3.26 -9.53 -10.70
C ALA A 69 -2.07 -10.28 -10.09
N THR A 70 -0.85 -9.74 -10.25
CA THR A 70 0.35 -10.31 -9.60
C THR A 70 0.26 -10.23 -8.06
N TYR A 71 -0.33 -9.18 -7.53
CA TYR A 71 -0.61 -9.08 -6.08
C TYR A 71 -1.59 -10.16 -5.63
N SER A 72 -2.65 -10.42 -6.39
CA SER A 72 -3.59 -11.51 -6.07
C SER A 72 -2.91 -12.88 -6.07
N ALA A 73 -1.98 -13.11 -7.00
CA ALA A 73 -1.18 -14.35 -7.01
C ALA A 73 -0.27 -14.47 -5.77
N LEU A 74 0.37 -13.37 -5.33
CA LEU A 74 1.13 -13.38 -4.08
C LEU A 74 0.22 -13.67 -2.86
N TYR A 75 -0.93 -13.02 -2.80
CA TYR A 75 -1.89 -13.23 -1.71
C TYR A 75 -2.31 -14.70 -1.63
N ALA A 76 -2.70 -15.31 -2.74
CA ALA A 76 -3.07 -16.72 -2.79
C ALA A 76 -1.92 -17.62 -2.32
N GLU A 77 -0.70 -17.40 -2.83
CA GLU A 77 0.49 -18.17 -2.41
C GLU A 77 0.75 -18.06 -0.90
N LEU A 78 0.61 -16.87 -0.31
CA LEU A 78 0.87 -16.66 1.11
C LEU A 78 -0.20 -17.27 2.01
N VAL A 79 -1.47 -17.12 1.64
CA VAL A 79 -2.59 -17.59 2.45
C VAL A 79 -2.81 -19.10 2.31
N GLU A 80 -2.79 -19.63 1.09
CA GLU A 80 -3.09 -21.02 0.82
C GLU A 80 -1.91 -21.95 1.09
N ASN A 81 -0.67 -21.49 0.82
CA ASN A 81 0.51 -22.37 0.83
C ASN A 81 1.51 -22.06 1.94
N ARG A 82 1.43 -20.87 2.59
CA ARG A 82 2.44 -20.46 3.58
C ARG A 82 1.89 -20.13 4.96
N GLY A 83 0.62 -20.42 5.21
CA GLY A 83 0.01 -20.27 6.53
C GLY A 83 -0.18 -18.83 7.01
N MET A 84 -0.23 -17.86 6.09
CA MET A 84 -0.52 -16.47 6.44
C MET A 84 -2.02 -16.27 6.72
N SER A 85 -2.32 -15.30 7.60
CA SER A 85 -3.69 -14.88 7.87
C SER A 85 -4.41 -14.43 6.58
N PRO A 86 -5.71 -14.74 6.42
CA PRO A 86 -6.47 -14.29 5.25
C PRO A 86 -6.70 -12.77 5.21
N LYS A 87 -6.42 -12.04 6.29
CA LYS A 87 -6.44 -10.57 6.30
C LYS A 87 -5.03 -10.02 6.47
N ALA A 88 -4.59 -9.24 5.48
CA ALA A 88 -3.29 -8.57 5.48
C ALA A 88 -3.38 -7.14 6.03
N CYS A 89 -2.36 -6.69 6.76
CA CYS A 89 -2.14 -5.27 7.00
C CYS A 89 -1.32 -4.70 5.85
N LEU A 90 -1.86 -3.72 5.12
CA LEU A 90 -1.19 -3.14 3.96
C LEU A 90 -0.31 -1.96 4.37
N LEU A 91 0.97 -1.99 4.03
CA LEU A 91 1.94 -0.94 4.34
C LEU A 91 2.39 -0.26 3.05
N ALA A 92 1.79 0.86 2.76
CA ALA A 92 1.97 1.61 1.52
C ALA A 92 2.97 2.75 1.70
N ARG A 93 4.13 2.68 1.06
CA ARG A 93 5.08 3.79 0.99
C ARG A 93 5.05 4.44 -0.38
N SER A 94 4.87 5.77 -0.42
CA SER A 94 4.92 6.54 -1.67
C SER A 94 4.04 5.93 -2.77
N ARG A 95 4.56 5.63 -3.96
CA ARG A 95 3.83 4.98 -5.07
C ARG A 95 3.25 3.60 -4.75
N GLY A 96 3.69 2.97 -3.66
CA GLY A 96 3.05 1.76 -3.14
C GLY A 96 1.58 1.97 -2.76
N GLY A 97 1.18 3.22 -2.51
CA GLY A 97 -0.21 3.59 -2.31
C GLY A 97 -1.09 3.22 -3.51
N LEU A 98 -0.70 3.63 -4.73
CA LEU A 98 -1.43 3.24 -5.95
C LEU A 98 -1.58 1.72 -6.09
N MET A 99 -0.52 0.98 -5.74
CA MET A 99 -0.47 -0.47 -5.91
C MET A 99 -1.39 -1.19 -4.92
N LEU A 100 -1.23 -0.90 -3.62
CA LEU A 100 -1.98 -1.58 -2.58
C LEU A 100 -3.45 -1.14 -2.52
N TYR A 101 -3.73 0.15 -2.69
CA TYR A 101 -5.13 0.61 -2.69
C TYR A 101 -5.93 0.04 -3.86
N ASN A 102 -5.35 -0.03 -5.07
CA ASN A 102 -6.07 -0.61 -6.20
C ASN A 102 -6.34 -2.11 -6.01
N TRP A 103 -5.45 -2.84 -5.35
CA TRP A 103 -5.72 -4.22 -4.96
C TRP A 103 -6.77 -4.30 -3.83
N ALA A 104 -6.64 -3.45 -2.82
CA ALA A 104 -7.48 -3.46 -1.63
C ALA A 104 -8.96 -3.19 -1.94
N VAL A 105 -9.25 -2.23 -2.82
CA VAL A 105 -10.64 -1.89 -3.19
C VAL A 105 -11.34 -3.01 -3.96
N GLU A 106 -10.60 -3.93 -4.56
CA GLU A 106 -11.11 -5.12 -5.23
C GLU A 106 -11.18 -6.33 -4.28
N ASN A 107 -10.49 -6.26 -3.12
CA ASN A 107 -10.38 -7.35 -2.16
C ASN A 107 -10.57 -6.86 -0.70
N PRO A 108 -11.60 -6.07 -0.39
CA PRO A 108 -11.71 -5.39 0.90
C PRO A 108 -11.79 -6.36 2.08
N GLU A 109 -12.40 -7.54 1.91
CA GLU A 109 -12.51 -8.57 2.95
C GLU A 109 -11.16 -9.21 3.32
N SER A 110 -10.16 -9.08 2.44
CA SER A 110 -8.80 -9.58 2.64
C SER A 110 -7.89 -8.56 3.31
N VAL A 111 -8.40 -7.40 3.68
CA VAL A 111 -7.64 -6.31 4.30
C VAL A 111 -7.99 -6.19 5.78
N ALA A 112 -6.96 -6.22 6.64
CA ALA A 112 -7.11 -5.96 8.08
C ALA A 112 -7.05 -4.46 8.40
N CYS A 113 -6.09 -3.75 7.77
CA CYS A 113 -5.89 -2.32 7.90
C CYS A 113 -4.99 -1.80 6.77
N ILE A 114 -4.94 -0.49 6.58
CA ILE A 114 -4.00 0.17 5.66
C ILE A 114 -3.20 1.22 6.44
N ALA A 115 -1.87 1.12 6.37
CA ALA A 115 -0.94 2.14 6.85
C ALA A 115 -0.19 2.76 5.67
N GLY A 116 -0.16 4.09 5.57
CA GLY A 116 0.47 4.83 4.49
C GLY A 116 1.54 5.81 4.96
N MET A 117 2.75 5.69 4.44
CA MET A 117 3.82 6.69 4.58
C MET A 117 3.85 7.53 3.30
N TYR A 118 3.37 8.77 3.38
CA TYR A 118 3.20 9.67 2.24
C TYR A 118 2.71 8.96 0.96
N PRO A 119 1.62 8.16 1.04
CA PRO A 119 1.22 7.31 -0.06
C PRO A 119 0.67 8.13 -1.22
N VAL A 120 1.00 7.69 -2.43
CA VAL A 120 0.34 8.19 -3.64
C VAL A 120 -1.01 7.50 -3.75
N CYS A 121 -2.07 8.29 -3.76
CA CYS A 121 -3.45 7.80 -3.92
C CYS A 121 -4.16 8.45 -5.12
N ASN A 122 -3.44 9.30 -5.86
CA ASN A 122 -3.96 10.03 -7.00
C ASN A 122 -2.98 10.00 -8.18
N LEU A 123 -3.31 9.24 -9.21
CA LEU A 123 -2.53 9.07 -10.44
C LEU A 123 -2.23 10.41 -11.16
N SER A 124 -3.15 11.37 -11.08
CA SER A 124 -2.98 12.68 -11.70
C SER A 124 -1.94 13.53 -10.95
N SER A 125 -1.76 13.33 -9.64
CA SER A 125 -0.77 14.08 -8.86
C SER A 125 0.63 13.50 -9.02
N TYR A 126 0.73 12.17 -9.06
CA TYR A 126 1.96 11.40 -9.26
C TYR A 126 1.62 10.00 -9.78
N PRO A 127 2.30 9.45 -10.75
CA PRO A 127 3.39 10.06 -11.53
C PRO A 127 2.91 11.00 -12.65
N GLY A 128 1.60 11.26 -12.73
CA GLY A 128 0.91 11.87 -13.85
C GLY A 128 0.50 10.84 -14.91
N LEU A 129 -0.59 11.13 -15.62
CA LEU A 129 -1.21 10.18 -16.54
C LEU A 129 -0.29 9.79 -17.69
N ALA A 130 0.46 10.73 -18.24
CA ALA A 130 1.41 10.51 -19.32
C ALA A 130 2.49 9.46 -18.95
N ARG A 131 2.93 9.42 -17.68
CA ARG A 131 3.91 8.43 -17.22
C ARG A 131 3.26 7.11 -16.84
N ALA A 132 2.05 7.13 -16.30
CA ALA A 132 1.35 5.94 -15.84
C ALA A 132 0.73 5.12 -16.97
N CYS A 133 0.26 5.75 -18.05
CA CYS A 133 -0.59 5.14 -19.07
C CYS A 133 -0.01 3.86 -19.69
N GLY A 134 1.32 3.80 -19.89
CA GLY A 134 1.98 2.59 -20.40
C GLY A 134 1.84 1.37 -19.48
N ALA A 135 1.80 1.56 -18.15
CA ALA A 135 1.58 0.46 -17.21
C ALA A 135 0.14 -0.10 -17.27
N TYR A 136 -0.79 0.69 -17.79
CA TYR A 136 -2.19 0.32 -17.98
C TYR A 136 -2.49 -0.21 -19.40
N ASP A 137 -1.49 -0.33 -20.27
CA ASP A 137 -1.65 -0.65 -21.70
C ASP A 137 -2.63 0.31 -22.41
N MET A 138 -2.61 1.59 -22.04
CA MET A 138 -3.49 2.66 -22.51
C MET A 138 -2.70 3.84 -23.06
N THR A 139 -3.33 4.64 -23.90
CA THR A 139 -2.88 6.02 -24.16
C THR A 139 -3.23 6.93 -22.96
N GLU A 140 -2.58 8.07 -22.84
CA GLU A 140 -2.91 9.05 -21.80
C GLU A 140 -4.40 9.46 -21.85
N ALA A 141 -4.94 9.71 -23.05
CA ALA A 141 -6.34 10.07 -23.24
C ALA A 141 -7.31 8.95 -22.79
N GLN A 142 -6.97 7.68 -23.05
CA GLN A 142 -7.77 6.55 -22.59
C GLN A 142 -7.75 6.42 -21.08
N LEU A 143 -6.56 6.55 -20.47
CA LEU A 143 -6.44 6.51 -19.02
C LEU A 143 -7.19 7.70 -18.37
N ALA A 144 -7.10 8.88 -18.94
CA ALA A 144 -7.85 10.05 -18.46
C ALA A 144 -9.37 9.83 -18.52
N ALA A 145 -9.88 9.27 -19.61
CA ALA A 145 -11.31 8.99 -19.80
C ALA A 145 -11.84 7.90 -18.83
N THR A 146 -10.97 7.06 -18.29
CA THR A 146 -11.33 5.98 -17.36
C THR A 146 -10.73 6.14 -15.96
N LEU A 147 -10.20 7.32 -15.64
CA LEU A 147 -9.41 7.57 -14.45
C LEU A 147 -10.12 7.13 -13.15
N THR A 148 -11.40 7.42 -13.01
CA THR A 148 -12.19 7.07 -11.82
C THR A 148 -12.27 5.57 -11.55
N LYS A 149 -11.99 4.72 -12.56
CA LYS A 149 -11.93 3.27 -12.42
C LYS A 149 -10.58 2.77 -11.89
N HIS A 150 -9.57 3.64 -11.90
CA HIS A 150 -8.18 3.28 -11.61
C HIS A 150 -7.56 4.10 -10.48
N ASN A 151 -8.16 5.23 -10.14
CA ASN A 151 -7.62 6.18 -9.20
C ASN A 151 -8.09 5.86 -7.76
N PRO A 152 -7.22 5.50 -6.82
CA PRO A 152 -7.60 5.11 -5.47
C PRO A 152 -8.56 6.07 -4.77
N ILE A 153 -8.31 7.38 -4.86
CA ILE A 153 -9.18 8.40 -4.22
C ILE A 153 -10.62 8.40 -4.72
N ASP A 154 -10.89 7.79 -5.87
CA ASP A 154 -12.23 7.71 -6.48
C ASP A 154 -12.93 6.36 -6.21
N ARG A 155 -12.27 5.42 -5.50
CA ARG A 155 -12.70 4.03 -5.35
C ARG A 155 -12.79 3.55 -3.90
N LEU A 156 -12.90 4.45 -2.92
CA LEU A 156 -12.78 4.12 -1.50
C LEU A 156 -14.00 3.41 -0.89
N ALA A 157 -15.16 3.43 -1.56
CA ALA A 157 -16.41 2.91 -1.03
C ALA A 157 -16.33 1.45 -0.53
N PRO A 158 -15.77 0.47 -1.27
CA PRO A 158 -15.70 -0.91 -0.79
C PRO A 158 -14.91 -1.06 0.51
N LEU A 159 -13.85 -0.26 0.70
CA LEU A 159 -13.06 -0.27 1.94
C LEU A 159 -13.86 0.30 3.12
N ALA A 160 -14.66 1.34 2.89
CA ALA A 160 -15.52 1.93 3.92
C ALA A 160 -16.66 0.99 4.32
N GLU A 161 -17.29 0.31 3.37
CA GLU A 161 -18.29 -0.73 3.62
C GLU A 161 -17.74 -1.89 4.44
N ALA A 162 -16.50 -2.33 4.14
CA ALA A 162 -15.80 -3.36 4.89
C ALA A 162 -15.18 -2.85 6.22
N LYS A 163 -15.34 -1.54 6.52
CA LYS A 163 -14.82 -0.88 7.74
C LYS A 163 -13.32 -1.06 7.94
N VAL A 164 -12.54 -1.00 6.87
CA VAL A 164 -11.08 -1.12 6.92
C VAL A 164 -10.49 0.12 7.60
N PRO A 165 -9.81 0.04 8.75
CA PRO A 165 -9.20 1.21 9.37
C PRO A 165 -7.99 1.67 8.55
N ILE A 166 -7.85 2.99 8.39
CA ILE A 166 -6.77 3.61 7.63
C ILE A 166 -5.96 4.56 8.52
N PHE A 167 -4.64 4.46 8.45
CA PHE A 167 -3.71 5.39 9.04
C PHE A 167 -2.74 5.91 7.99
N HIS A 168 -2.58 7.22 7.85
CA HIS A 168 -1.51 7.83 7.05
C HIS A 168 -0.66 8.76 7.89
N ILE A 169 0.65 8.78 7.59
CA ILE A 169 1.56 9.84 8.01
C ILE A 169 2.10 10.54 6.77
N HIS A 170 2.03 11.88 6.73
CA HIS A 170 2.37 12.68 5.55
C HIS A 170 3.02 14.00 5.96
N GLY A 171 4.05 14.43 5.22
CA GLY A 171 4.69 15.72 5.45
C GLY A 171 3.86 16.89 4.89
N ASP A 172 3.82 18.01 5.60
CA ASP A 172 3.05 19.19 5.22
C ASP A 172 3.69 20.02 4.09
N VAL A 173 5.00 19.81 3.84
CA VAL A 173 5.74 20.47 2.74
C VAL A 173 6.17 19.49 1.64
N ASP A 174 5.49 18.34 1.51
CA ASP A 174 5.73 17.38 0.44
C ASP A 174 5.25 17.93 -0.91
N THR A 175 6.21 18.34 -1.74
CA THR A 175 5.94 18.88 -3.08
C THR A 175 5.94 17.81 -4.18
N LEU A 176 6.49 16.62 -3.89
CA LEU A 176 6.51 15.50 -4.85
C LEU A 176 5.19 14.76 -4.86
N VAL A 177 4.67 14.46 -3.67
CA VAL A 177 3.36 13.84 -3.43
C VAL A 177 2.57 14.73 -2.48
N PRO A 178 1.95 15.81 -2.96
CA PRO A 178 1.27 16.76 -2.08
C PRO A 178 0.12 16.10 -1.29
N SER A 179 0.10 16.33 0.03
CA SER A 179 -0.91 15.74 0.91
C SER A 179 -2.32 16.17 0.53
N ASP A 180 -2.50 17.42 0.13
CA ASP A 180 -3.76 18.02 -0.31
C ASP A 180 -4.35 17.37 -1.58
N LYS A 181 -3.55 16.60 -2.32
CA LYS A 181 -3.97 15.82 -3.50
C LYS A 181 -4.01 14.32 -3.27
N ASN A 182 -3.55 13.86 -2.12
CA ASN A 182 -3.41 12.45 -1.78
C ASN A 182 -4.04 12.13 -0.41
N SER A 183 -3.26 12.10 0.68
CA SER A 183 -3.73 11.65 1.99
C SER A 183 -4.88 12.49 2.56
N SER A 184 -4.89 13.81 2.34
CA SER A 184 -5.99 14.67 2.81
C SER A 184 -7.28 14.38 2.06
N VAL A 185 -7.20 14.15 0.72
CA VAL A 185 -8.36 13.77 -0.09
C VAL A 185 -8.89 12.39 0.30
N VAL A 186 -7.99 11.42 0.54
CA VAL A 186 -8.40 10.09 1.04
C VAL A 186 -9.16 10.25 2.36
N LYS A 187 -8.63 11.01 3.32
CA LYS A 187 -9.27 11.23 4.62
C LYS A 187 -10.65 11.85 4.48
N GLU A 188 -10.76 12.95 3.73
CA GLU A 188 -12.02 13.65 3.50
C GLU A 188 -13.08 12.71 2.92
N ARG A 189 -12.76 12.04 1.82
CA ARG A 189 -13.69 11.16 1.12
C ARG A 189 -14.03 9.90 1.92
N TYR A 190 -13.02 9.32 2.59
CA TYR A 190 -13.22 8.10 3.35
C TYR A 190 -14.12 8.31 4.57
N ILE A 191 -13.94 9.41 5.30
CA ILE A 191 -14.83 9.80 6.40
C ILE A 191 -16.25 10.10 5.90
N ALA A 192 -16.38 10.77 4.74
CA ALA A 192 -17.68 11.02 4.13
C ALA A 192 -18.44 9.74 3.75
N LEU A 193 -17.71 8.64 3.49
CA LEU A 193 -18.26 7.30 3.25
C LEU A 193 -18.52 6.50 4.55
N GLY A 194 -18.26 7.09 5.73
CA GLY A 194 -18.43 6.43 7.02
C GLY A 194 -17.25 5.57 7.47
N GLY A 195 -16.12 5.66 6.79
CA GLY A 195 -14.89 4.96 7.15
C GLY A 195 -14.11 5.66 8.26
N GLU A 196 -13.22 4.93 8.94
CA GLU A 196 -12.34 5.45 9.98
C GLU A 196 -10.93 5.69 9.43
N MET A 197 -10.46 6.95 9.51
CA MET A 197 -9.11 7.29 9.07
C MET A 197 -8.43 8.31 9.97
N THR A 198 -7.20 7.99 10.38
CA THR A 198 -6.27 8.93 11.02
C THR A 198 -5.26 9.42 9.99
N LEU A 199 -5.04 10.74 9.92
CA LEU A 199 -3.95 11.36 9.17
C LEU A 199 -3.08 12.14 10.15
N GLU A 200 -1.85 11.69 10.32
CA GLU A 200 -0.81 12.41 11.04
C GLU A 200 -0.04 13.30 10.06
N VAL A 201 0.08 14.59 10.40
CA VAL A 201 0.78 15.57 9.57
C VAL A 201 2.14 15.89 10.20
N ALA A 202 3.21 15.51 9.54
CA ALA A 202 4.58 15.75 9.98
C ALA A 202 5.05 17.14 9.57
N ALA A 203 5.09 18.07 10.53
CA ALA A 203 5.44 19.46 10.28
C ALA A 203 6.87 19.64 9.75
N GLY A 204 7.03 20.45 8.70
CA GLY A 204 8.30 20.76 8.06
C GLY A 204 8.91 19.58 7.27
N GLN A 205 8.17 18.48 7.07
CA GLN A 205 8.68 17.33 6.33
C GLN A 205 8.15 17.29 4.90
N GLY A 206 9.05 16.98 3.98
CA GLY A 206 8.74 16.72 2.57
C GLY A 206 8.72 15.24 2.26
N HIS A 207 8.89 14.88 0.97
CA HIS A 207 9.02 13.49 0.52
C HIS A 207 10.44 12.94 0.80
N ASN A 208 10.77 12.72 2.05
CA ASN A 208 12.13 12.41 2.49
C ASN A 208 12.18 11.17 3.41
N MET A 209 13.37 10.84 3.90
CA MET A 209 13.61 9.69 4.77
C MET A 209 13.68 10.11 6.25
N TRP A 210 12.88 11.09 6.67
CA TRP A 210 12.80 11.46 8.07
C TRP A 210 12.37 10.26 8.92
N SER A 211 13.11 9.99 9.98
CA SER A 211 12.90 8.79 10.80
C SER A 211 11.50 8.68 11.40
N GLY A 212 10.82 9.81 11.64
CA GLY A 212 9.45 9.81 12.15
C GLY A 212 8.44 9.11 11.25
N PHE A 213 8.65 9.10 9.92
CA PHE A 213 7.81 8.33 8.99
C PHE A 213 7.92 6.82 9.20
N PHE A 214 9.07 6.34 9.65
CA PHE A 214 9.39 4.92 9.81
C PHE A 214 9.35 4.45 11.26
N GLN A 215 9.21 5.37 12.22
CA GLN A 215 9.27 5.11 13.66
C GLN A 215 8.08 5.75 14.38
N CYS A 216 6.97 5.95 13.67
CA CYS A 216 5.74 6.47 14.27
C CYS A 216 5.31 5.56 15.42
N LYS A 217 4.94 6.20 16.56
CA LYS A 217 4.56 5.51 17.81
C LYS A 217 3.08 5.73 18.14
N SER A 218 2.35 6.39 17.23
CA SER A 218 0.91 6.63 17.39
C SER A 218 0.08 5.41 17.05
#